data_eb225643d7ca577a3905992723afe1f4
#
_entry.id   eb225643d7ca577a3905992723afe1f4
#
_cell.length_a   1.000
_cell.length_b   1.000
_cell.length_c   1.000
_cell.angle_alpha   90.00
_cell.angle_beta   90.00
_cell.angle_gamma   90.00
#
_symmetry.space_group_name_H-M   'P 1'
#
loop_
_entity.id
_entity.type
_entity.pdbx_description
1 polymer ?
#
loop_
_entity_poly.entity_id
_entity_poly.type
_entity_poly.pdbx_seq_one_letter_code
_entity_poly.pdbx_strand_id
1 'polypeptide(L)'
;MQTVIPKIISDLLSNPGIGFIAAPHLMGDPAELRDNRGTPVEKYRFPQSTKTWNHPDSGLYYCGGRWKELEPEPGEYRWDILDNGLEKARQMGCTSIVRIAPYALRPEEDVPLWMRERWPEEPDYPFWRVDPNTTDYAERWSEFIRAFAARFDGDERISSVDLAITGAWGEGGGSEFVVPEKLEQVVSAYLDGFTKTPIQALLHDPVSVACIRRHRAKVGFRVDCLGDMGGFHPGQWSHMEDYYPQNVVNFHMQDAWKEAPVVFEACWHTNDWYLQGWDIDYIIDESLKWHISSYNAKGTTIPQAWEKSIERWVRKMGYRYEIHSCTLPEQTQAGGTIDFEMLVSNTGVAPCYHNYSPMLRFAGENASFDLPIQADIHQWMPDADVRVAQRMAVPENTPKGTYQVKLGFPVPGYLDKTLRLAIGGRDADGFYPLCAVRVV
;
A
#
# COMPACT_ATOMS: atom_id res chain seq x y z
N MET A 1 -19.34 -35.32 -1.27
CA MET A 1 -18.35 -34.25 -1.08
C MET A 1 -17.16 -34.56 -1.97
N GLN A 2 -16.60 -33.54 -2.60
CA GLN A 2 -15.37 -33.62 -3.40
C GLN A 2 -14.39 -32.59 -2.88
N THR A 3 -13.12 -32.94 -2.81
CA THR A 3 -12.05 -32.04 -2.37
C THR A 3 -11.11 -31.77 -3.52
N VAL A 4 -10.90 -30.50 -3.82
CA VAL A 4 -9.97 -30.01 -4.82
C VAL A 4 -8.71 -29.51 -4.12
N ILE A 5 -7.55 -29.90 -4.62
CA ILE A 5 -6.24 -29.46 -4.15
C ILE A 5 -5.61 -28.65 -5.30
N PRO A 6 -5.66 -27.31 -5.24
CA PRO A 6 -5.07 -26.46 -6.28
C PRO A 6 -3.55 -26.63 -6.33
N LYS A 7 -2.96 -26.46 -7.52
CA LYS A 7 -1.52 -26.47 -7.67
C LYS A 7 -0.95 -25.14 -7.17
N ILE A 8 -0.13 -25.16 -6.13
CA ILE A 8 0.61 -23.99 -5.66
C ILE A 8 1.64 -23.56 -6.73
N ILE A 9 1.78 -22.24 -6.92
CA ILE A 9 2.73 -21.62 -7.86
C ILE A 9 3.67 -20.66 -7.16
N SER A 10 4.83 -20.44 -7.78
CA SER A 10 5.87 -19.50 -7.28
C SER A 10 5.92 -18.18 -8.05
N ASP A 11 4.95 -17.92 -8.92
CA ASP A 11 4.90 -16.71 -9.74
C ASP A 11 4.86 -15.45 -8.87
N LEU A 12 5.38 -14.34 -9.39
CA LEU A 12 5.21 -13.02 -8.79
C LEU A 12 3.76 -12.56 -8.99
N LEU A 13 3.15 -12.08 -7.92
CA LEU A 13 1.74 -11.68 -7.94
C LEU A 13 1.64 -10.16 -7.76
N SER A 14 1.03 -9.49 -8.72
CA SER A 14 0.67 -8.08 -8.59
C SER A 14 -0.74 -7.98 -8.00
N ASN A 15 -0.83 -7.50 -6.78
CA ASN A 15 -2.08 -7.33 -6.03
C ASN A 15 -2.20 -5.90 -5.46
N PRO A 16 -3.41 -5.40 -5.21
CA PRO A 16 -3.61 -4.09 -4.59
C PRO A 16 -2.91 -3.97 -3.24
N GLY A 17 -2.35 -2.79 -2.98
CA GLY A 17 -1.78 -2.44 -1.67
C GLY A 17 -0.42 -3.05 -1.33
N ILE A 18 0.20 -3.81 -2.23
CA ILE A 18 1.47 -4.49 -1.97
C ILE A 18 2.46 -4.37 -3.14
N GLY A 19 3.73 -4.59 -2.83
CA GLY A 19 4.78 -4.71 -3.83
C GLY A 19 5.53 -3.40 -4.09
N PHE A 20 6.25 -3.33 -5.20
CA PHE A 20 6.93 -2.12 -5.63
C PHE A 20 5.92 -1.05 -6.03
N ILE A 21 6.14 0.19 -5.58
CA ILE A 21 5.23 1.30 -5.82
C ILE A 21 5.56 1.97 -7.15
N ALA A 22 4.59 2.04 -8.06
CA ALA A 22 4.69 2.86 -9.26
C ALA A 22 4.50 4.35 -8.90
N ALA A 23 5.19 5.23 -9.62
CA ALA A 23 5.06 6.68 -9.45
C ALA A 23 5.03 7.37 -10.81
N PRO A 24 4.39 8.55 -10.92
CA PRO A 24 4.22 9.24 -12.20
C PRO A 24 5.52 9.49 -12.98
N HIS A 25 6.58 9.85 -12.26
CA HIS A 25 7.90 10.14 -12.82
C HIS A 25 8.71 8.90 -13.22
N LEU A 26 8.24 7.70 -12.81
CA LEU A 26 8.85 6.41 -13.15
C LEU A 26 8.14 5.74 -14.34
N MET A 27 7.08 6.38 -14.86
CA MET A 27 6.24 5.84 -15.92
C MET A 27 6.65 6.43 -17.26
N GLY A 28 7.81 6.03 -17.75
CA GLY A 28 8.32 6.39 -19.06
C GLY A 28 8.59 5.18 -19.95
N ASP A 29 9.04 5.43 -21.17
CA ASP A 29 9.58 4.40 -22.06
C ASP A 29 10.71 3.68 -21.32
N PRO A 30 10.71 2.34 -21.22
CA PRO A 30 11.83 1.57 -20.67
C PRO A 30 13.19 1.93 -21.28
N ALA A 31 13.21 2.43 -22.51
CA ALA A 31 14.44 2.96 -23.16
C ALA A 31 14.91 4.30 -22.59
N GLU A 32 14.04 5.03 -21.89
CA GLU A 32 14.33 6.34 -21.30
C GLU A 32 14.43 6.29 -19.77
N LEU A 33 14.63 5.11 -19.20
CA LEU A 33 14.69 4.92 -17.74
C LEU A 33 15.75 5.82 -17.12
N ARG A 34 15.27 6.73 -16.29
CA ARG A 34 16.08 7.60 -15.46
C ARG A 34 15.73 7.33 -14.01
N ASP A 35 16.70 7.50 -13.14
CA ASP A 35 16.42 7.57 -11.71
C ASP A 35 15.64 8.86 -11.37
N ASN A 36 15.19 8.98 -10.12
CA ASN A 36 14.51 10.19 -9.66
C ASN A 36 15.38 11.48 -9.70
N ARG A 37 16.69 11.33 -9.93
CA ARG A 37 17.65 12.43 -10.16
C ARG A 37 17.86 12.72 -11.65
N GLY A 38 17.17 11.99 -12.53
CA GLY A 38 17.31 12.09 -13.98
C GLY A 38 18.60 11.49 -14.53
N THR A 39 19.29 10.62 -13.75
CA THR A 39 20.50 9.94 -14.20
C THR A 39 20.14 8.87 -15.24
N PRO A 40 20.67 8.94 -16.46
CA PRO A 40 20.45 7.88 -17.44
C PRO A 40 21.04 6.56 -16.99
N VAL A 41 20.30 5.46 -17.25
CA VAL A 41 20.70 4.10 -16.84
C VAL A 41 22.02 3.67 -17.47
N GLU A 42 22.38 4.18 -18.63
CA GLU A 42 23.64 3.88 -19.31
C GLU A 42 24.90 4.29 -18.49
N LYS A 43 24.73 5.13 -17.48
CA LYS A 43 25.85 5.49 -16.58
C LYS A 43 26.29 4.34 -15.67
N TYR A 44 25.41 3.38 -15.46
CA TYR A 44 25.78 2.20 -14.67
C TYR A 44 26.59 1.24 -15.53
N ARG A 45 27.85 1.02 -15.14
CA ARG A 45 28.80 0.18 -15.87
C ARG A 45 28.68 -1.31 -15.55
N PHE A 46 27.51 -1.75 -15.11
CA PHE A 46 27.20 -3.14 -14.80
C PHE A 46 25.84 -3.52 -15.41
N PRO A 47 25.62 -4.81 -15.71
CA PRO A 47 24.38 -5.25 -16.33
C PRO A 47 23.15 -4.90 -15.49
N GLN A 48 22.13 -4.35 -16.15
CA GLN A 48 20.84 -4.04 -15.57
C GLN A 48 19.84 -5.14 -15.86
N SER A 49 18.91 -5.36 -14.95
CA SER A 49 17.75 -6.21 -15.18
C SER A 49 16.89 -5.64 -16.33
N THR A 50 16.43 -6.54 -17.20
CA THR A 50 15.45 -6.19 -18.23
C THR A 50 14.02 -6.27 -17.73
N LYS A 51 13.80 -6.69 -16.48
CA LYS A 51 12.49 -6.76 -15.84
C LYS A 51 12.10 -5.39 -15.28
N THR A 52 10.83 -5.04 -15.42
CA THR A 52 10.24 -3.87 -14.77
C THR A 52 9.57 -4.33 -13.47
N TRP A 53 10.05 -3.83 -12.32
CA TRP A 53 9.60 -4.29 -11.00
C TRP A 53 8.42 -3.50 -10.44
N ASN A 54 8.24 -2.27 -10.92
CA ASN A 54 7.27 -1.30 -10.42
C ASN A 54 6.37 -0.73 -11.52
N HIS A 55 6.39 -1.30 -12.72
CA HIS A 55 5.50 -0.95 -13.83
C HIS A 55 5.77 -1.87 -15.05
N PRO A 56 4.73 -2.43 -15.73
CA PRO A 56 3.30 -2.27 -15.48
C PRO A 56 2.73 -3.21 -14.40
N ASP A 57 3.53 -4.08 -13.82
CA ASP A 57 3.08 -5.16 -12.91
C ASP A 57 2.94 -4.72 -11.45
N SER A 58 2.97 -3.42 -11.17
CA SER A 58 2.72 -2.88 -9.85
C SER A 58 1.25 -3.03 -9.44
N GLY A 59 0.99 -3.34 -8.17
CA GLY A 59 -0.35 -3.31 -7.57
C GLY A 59 -0.64 -2.00 -6.83
N LEU A 60 0.35 -1.12 -6.71
CA LEU A 60 0.30 0.08 -5.92
C LEU A 60 0.92 1.27 -6.66
N TYR A 61 0.32 2.45 -6.48
CA TYR A 61 0.73 3.69 -7.09
C TYR A 61 0.92 4.78 -6.04
N TYR A 62 1.88 5.68 -6.24
CA TYR A 62 2.05 6.83 -5.38
C TYR A 62 1.27 8.01 -5.95
N CYS A 63 0.22 8.44 -5.25
CA CYS A 63 -0.61 9.58 -5.62
C CYS A 63 -0.50 10.66 -4.55
N GLY A 64 -0.66 11.90 -4.93
CA GLY A 64 -0.64 13.01 -3.98
C GLY A 64 -0.55 14.35 -4.67
N GLY A 65 -0.26 15.35 -3.89
CA GLY A 65 -0.14 16.71 -4.36
C GLY A 65 0.42 17.61 -3.26
N ARG A 66 0.44 18.89 -3.56
CA ARG A 66 0.82 19.91 -2.60
C ARG A 66 -0.42 20.62 -2.11
N TRP A 67 -0.43 21.01 -0.86
CA TRP A 67 -1.55 21.74 -0.28
C TRP A 67 -1.95 22.94 -1.14
N LYS A 68 -1.00 23.75 -1.61
CA LYS A 68 -1.27 24.94 -2.44
C LYS A 68 -2.00 24.64 -3.74
N GLU A 69 -1.81 23.44 -4.31
CA GLU A 69 -2.45 23.03 -5.55
C GLU A 69 -3.87 22.55 -5.29
N LEU A 70 -4.08 21.94 -4.14
CA LEU A 70 -5.36 21.34 -3.75
C LEU A 70 -6.32 22.34 -3.06
N GLU A 71 -5.79 23.44 -2.49
CA GLU A 71 -6.57 24.50 -1.88
C GLU A 71 -6.02 25.88 -2.30
N PRO A 72 -6.24 26.28 -3.58
CA PRO A 72 -5.72 27.53 -4.11
C PRO A 72 -6.31 28.78 -3.43
N GLU A 73 -7.55 28.70 -2.93
CA GLU A 73 -8.23 29.70 -2.11
C GLU A 73 -8.81 29.04 -0.85
N PRO A 74 -8.96 29.75 0.28
CA PRO A 74 -9.43 29.16 1.52
C PRO A 74 -10.77 28.44 1.38
N GLY A 75 -10.79 27.12 1.63
CA GLY A 75 -11.96 26.27 1.54
C GLY A 75 -12.39 25.91 0.11
N GLU A 76 -11.65 26.32 -0.91
CA GLU A 76 -11.89 25.94 -2.31
C GLU A 76 -10.97 24.76 -2.69
N TYR A 77 -11.52 23.56 -2.70
CA TYR A 77 -10.72 22.35 -2.89
C TYR A 77 -10.73 21.85 -4.33
N ARG A 78 -9.57 21.63 -4.89
CA ARG A 78 -9.32 21.05 -6.21
C ARG A 78 -9.18 19.53 -6.13
N TRP A 79 -10.24 18.86 -5.66
CA TRP A 79 -10.28 17.40 -5.57
C TRP A 79 -10.17 16.70 -6.92
N ASP A 80 -10.46 17.41 -8.02
CA ASP A 80 -10.26 16.93 -9.39
C ASP A 80 -8.80 16.50 -9.67
N ILE A 81 -7.82 17.19 -9.09
CA ILE A 81 -6.40 16.85 -9.22
C ILE A 81 -6.14 15.48 -8.61
N LEU A 82 -6.64 15.25 -7.40
CA LEU A 82 -6.47 13.98 -6.70
C LEU A 82 -7.29 12.86 -7.36
N ASP A 83 -8.55 13.12 -7.70
CA ASP A 83 -9.41 12.17 -8.40
C ASP A 83 -8.81 11.71 -9.75
N ASN A 84 -8.19 12.61 -10.51
CA ASN A 84 -7.51 12.27 -11.76
C ASN A 84 -6.29 11.35 -11.52
N GLY A 85 -5.52 11.60 -10.47
CA GLY A 85 -4.40 10.73 -10.07
C GLY A 85 -4.86 9.34 -9.65
N LEU A 86 -5.89 9.26 -8.83
CA LEU A 86 -6.51 8.01 -8.38
C LEU A 86 -7.12 7.22 -9.54
N GLU A 87 -7.78 7.90 -10.47
CA GLU A 87 -8.36 7.26 -11.65
C GLU A 87 -7.28 6.72 -12.60
N LYS A 88 -6.17 7.45 -12.78
CA LYS A 88 -5.03 6.95 -13.53
C LYS A 88 -4.45 5.68 -12.91
N ALA A 89 -4.28 5.65 -11.59
CA ALA A 89 -3.83 4.46 -10.86
C ALA A 89 -4.82 3.30 -11.06
N ARG A 90 -6.12 3.56 -10.94
CA ARG A 90 -7.19 2.58 -11.14
C ARG A 90 -7.13 1.95 -12.55
N GLN A 91 -6.95 2.76 -13.59
CA GLN A 91 -6.82 2.28 -14.99
C GLN A 91 -5.61 1.38 -15.19
N MET A 92 -4.54 1.59 -14.40
CA MET A 92 -3.38 0.70 -14.37
C MET A 92 -3.61 -0.54 -13.50
N GLY A 93 -4.77 -0.64 -12.86
CA GLY A 93 -5.08 -1.71 -11.91
C GLY A 93 -4.37 -1.59 -10.57
N CYS A 94 -3.89 -0.39 -10.20
CA CYS A 94 -3.26 -0.10 -8.92
C CYS A 94 -4.24 0.56 -7.96
N THR A 95 -4.11 0.29 -6.68
CA THR A 95 -4.58 1.18 -5.62
C THR A 95 -3.49 2.20 -5.29
N SER A 96 -3.79 3.21 -4.48
CA SER A 96 -2.85 4.32 -4.25
C SER A 96 -2.51 4.53 -2.78
N ILE A 97 -1.25 4.83 -2.50
CA ILE A 97 -0.87 5.57 -1.30
C ILE A 97 -1.05 7.05 -1.61
N VAL A 98 -1.73 7.80 -0.73
CA VAL A 98 -1.92 9.23 -0.90
C VAL A 98 -1.11 9.99 0.14
N ARG A 99 -0.20 10.86 -0.35
CA ARG A 99 0.53 11.83 0.48
C ARG A 99 0.26 13.24 -0.04
N ILE A 100 -0.19 14.11 0.84
CA ILE A 100 -0.34 15.53 0.54
C ILE A 100 0.70 16.28 1.38
N ALA A 101 1.62 16.95 0.70
CA ALA A 101 2.69 17.67 1.37
C ALA A 101 2.29 19.13 1.65
N PRO A 102 2.37 19.60 2.92
CA PRO A 102 2.11 21.00 3.25
C PRO A 102 3.22 21.93 2.81
N TYR A 103 4.47 21.46 2.79
CA TYR A 103 5.66 22.20 2.39
C TYR A 103 6.42 21.51 1.26
N ALA A 104 7.25 22.28 0.55
CA ALA A 104 8.17 21.81 -0.46
C ALA A 104 9.59 22.37 -0.21
N LEU A 105 10.58 21.96 -1.02
CA LEU A 105 11.93 22.51 -0.93
C LEU A 105 12.04 23.93 -1.49
N ARG A 106 11.16 24.27 -2.43
CA ARG A 106 11.22 25.57 -3.12
C ARG A 106 10.13 26.48 -2.56
N PRO A 107 10.47 27.73 -2.22
CA PRO A 107 9.50 28.69 -1.67
C PRO A 107 8.23 28.85 -2.50
N GLU A 108 8.36 28.83 -3.83
CA GLU A 108 7.24 28.95 -4.75
C GLU A 108 6.31 27.72 -4.77
N GLU A 109 6.75 26.61 -4.18
CA GLU A 109 6.03 25.34 -4.16
C GLU A 109 5.45 24.97 -2.79
N ASP A 110 5.54 25.88 -1.82
CA ASP A 110 5.12 25.68 -0.42
C ASP A 110 3.61 25.86 -0.19
N VAL A 111 3.25 26.15 1.05
CA VAL A 111 1.87 26.41 1.47
C VAL A 111 1.10 27.31 0.51
N PRO A 112 -0.24 27.28 0.50
CA PRO A 112 -1.04 28.12 -0.37
C PRO A 112 -0.66 29.60 -0.32
N LEU A 113 -0.77 30.32 -1.43
CA LEU A 113 -0.37 31.72 -1.54
C LEU A 113 -1.12 32.60 -0.53
N TRP A 114 -2.42 32.34 -0.34
CA TRP A 114 -3.24 33.07 0.63
C TRP A 114 -2.77 32.91 2.09
N MET A 115 -2.15 31.77 2.44
CA MET A 115 -1.49 31.59 3.75
C MET A 115 -0.25 32.48 3.87
N ARG A 116 0.58 32.54 2.83
CA ARG A 116 1.81 33.35 2.80
C ARG A 116 1.52 34.83 2.80
N GLU A 117 0.49 35.27 2.10
CA GLU A 117 0.06 36.67 2.10
C GLU A 117 -0.54 37.10 3.44
N ARG A 118 -1.23 36.18 4.14
CA ARG A 118 -1.76 36.42 5.48
C ARG A 118 -0.66 36.49 6.54
N TRP A 119 0.39 35.70 6.37
CA TRP A 119 1.52 35.57 7.29
C TRP A 119 2.83 35.83 6.53
N PRO A 120 3.15 37.09 6.20
CA PRO A 120 4.30 37.44 5.35
C PRO A 120 5.66 37.42 6.09
N GLU A 121 5.66 37.24 7.42
CA GLU A 121 6.87 37.21 8.21
C GLU A 121 7.64 35.92 7.97
N GLU A 122 8.98 36.06 7.81
CA GLU A 122 9.86 34.90 7.66
C GLU A 122 9.97 34.15 9.01
N PRO A 123 9.73 32.83 9.03
CA PRO A 123 9.89 32.04 10.25
C PRO A 123 11.35 31.97 10.71
N ASP A 124 11.57 31.79 12.01
CA ASP A 124 12.91 31.57 12.57
C ASP A 124 13.53 30.22 12.08
N TYR A 125 12.71 29.23 11.81
CA TYR A 125 13.17 27.95 11.27
C TYR A 125 13.24 27.99 9.74
N PRO A 126 14.41 27.76 9.13
CA PRO A 126 14.65 28.08 7.73
C PRO A 126 13.88 27.20 6.72
N PHE A 127 13.33 26.07 7.16
CA PHE A 127 12.57 25.17 6.31
C PHE A 127 11.05 25.35 6.41
N TRP A 128 10.57 26.22 7.30
CA TRP A 128 9.16 26.63 7.30
C TRP A 128 8.96 27.83 6.36
N ARG A 129 7.73 28.00 5.89
CA ARG A 129 7.29 29.18 5.13
C ARG A 129 6.24 29.96 5.89
N VAL A 130 5.56 29.29 6.79
CA VAL A 130 4.63 29.87 7.76
C VAL A 130 4.90 29.16 9.07
N ASP A 131 5.15 29.90 10.14
CA ASP A 131 5.46 29.32 11.45
C ASP A 131 4.22 28.61 12.05
N PRO A 132 4.26 27.29 12.25
CA PRO A 132 3.12 26.55 12.81
C PRO A 132 2.74 27.00 14.23
N ASN A 133 3.66 27.61 14.97
CA ASN A 133 3.47 27.96 16.38
C ASN A 133 2.78 29.32 16.56
N THR A 134 3.11 30.30 15.72
CA THR A 134 2.68 31.69 15.87
C THR A 134 1.54 32.07 14.93
N THR A 135 1.18 31.20 13.99
CA THR A 135 0.14 31.44 12.97
C THR A 135 -1.04 30.49 13.14
N ASP A 136 -2.05 30.61 12.27
CA ASP A 136 -3.17 29.67 12.17
C ASP A 136 -2.89 28.43 11.26
N TYR A 137 -1.62 28.16 10.96
CA TYR A 137 -1.22 27.05 10.11
C TYR A 137 -1.85 25.70 10.54
N ALA A 138 -1.66 25.32 11.81
CA ALA A 138 -2.16 24.03 12.30
C ALA A 138 -3.70 23.94 12.21
N GLU A 139 -4.42 25.04 12.41
CA GLU A 139 -5.86 25.11 12.25
C GLU A 139 -6.27 24.89 10.79
N ARG A 140 -5.69 25.65 9.86
CA ARG A 140 -5.99 25.57 8.43
C ARG A 140 -5.59 24.23 7.82
N TRP A 141 -4.43 23.72 8.17
CA TRP A 141 -4.00 22.40 7.74
C TRP A 141 -4.94 21.32 8.27
N SER A 142 -5.38 21.42 9.53
CA SER A 142 -6.38 20.48 10.09
C SER A 142 -7.74 20.58 9.41
N GLU A 143 -8.20 21.77 9.03
CA GLU A 143 -9.43 21.96 8.27
C GLU A 143 -9.34 21.29 6.89
N PHE A 144 -8.22 21.49 6.20
CA PHE A 144 -7.93 20.81 4.93
C PHE A 144 -7.97 19.28 5.08
N ILE A 145 -7.28 18.72 6.10
CA ILE A 145 -7.26 17.28 6.35
C ILE A 145 -8.66 16.72 6.63
N ARG A 146 -9.48 17.44 7.42
CA ARG A 146 -10.87 17.02 7.65
C ARG A 146 -11.70 17.03 6.37
N ALA A 147 -11.52 18.04 5.50
CA ALA A 147 -12.20 18.11 4.21
C ALA A 147 -11.73 16.98 3.28
N PHE A 148 -10.43 16.68 3.28
CA PHE A 148 -9.85 15.55 2.55
C PHE A 148 -10.44 14.23 3.03
N ALA A 149 -10.45 13.99 4.33
CA ALA A 149 -11.02 12.78 4.90
C ALA A 149 -12.54 12.65 4.63
N ALA A 150 -13.30 13.74 4.78
CA ALA A 150 -14.73 13.76 4.48
C ALA A 150 -15.04 13.34 3.03
N ARG A 151 -14.13 13.62 2.09
CA ARG A 151 -14.28 13.26 0.67
C ARG A 151 -13.79 11.87 0.33
N PHE A 152 -12.72 11.38 0.98
CA PHE A 152 -11.96 10.22 0.52
C PHE A 152 -11.82 9.09 1.55
N ASP A 153 -12.29 9.23 2.80
CA ASP A 153 -12.20 8.12 3.77
C ASP A 153 -13.03 6.92 3.32
N GLY A 154 -12.38 5.80 3.09
CA GLY A 154 -13.00 4.58 2.58
C GLY A 154 -13.14 4.55 1.04
N ASP A 155 -12.47 5.42 0.30
CA ASP A 155 -12.38 5.31 -1.16
C ASP A 155 -11.56 4.08 -1.53
N GLU A 156 -12.17 3.16 -2.28
CA GLU A 156 -11.60 1.86 -2.63
C GLU A 156 -10.33 1.96 -3.49
N ARG A 157 -10.07 3.12 -4.09
CA ARG A 157 -8.84 3.42 -4.86
C ARG A 157 -7.65 3.73 -3.96
N ILE A 158 -7.87 4.00 -2.67
CA ILE A 158 -6.83 4.41 -1.71
C ILE A 158 -6.47 3.25 -0.80
N SER A 159 -5.23 2.80 -0.86
CA SER A 159 -4.68 1.78 0.04
C SER A 159 -4.36 2.32 1.42
N SER A 160 -3.80 3.52 1.48
CA SER A 160 -3.45 4.20 2.72
C SER A 160 -3.21 5.69 2.51
N VAL A 161 -3.27 6.44 3.60
CA VAL A 161 -2.92 7.86 3.65
C VAL A 161 -1.66 8.05 4.48
N ASP A 162 -0.72 8.80 3.93
CA ASP A 162 0.54 9.14 4.59
C ASP A 162 0.36 10.44 5.39
N LEU A 163 0.53 10.36 6.70
CA LEU A 163 0.36 11.49 7.60
C LEU A 163 1.53 12.47 7.46
N ALA A 164 1.23 13.73 7.19
CA ALA A 164 2.20 14.82 7.06
C ALA A 164 1.81 16.00 7.94
N ILE A 165 2.75 16.50 8.74
CA ILE A 165 2.54 17.63 9.65
C ILE A 165 3.29 18.85 9.15
N THR A 166 4.60 18.74 9.01
CA THR A 166 5.52 19.76 8.51
C THR A 166 6.58 19.10 7.62
N GLY A 167 7.52 19.90 7.15
CA GLY A 167 8.65 19.43 6.36
C GLY A 167 8.37 19.27 4.88
N ALA A 168 9.42 19.43 4.11
CA ALA A 168 9.35 19.19 2.67
C ALA A 168 8.90 17.75 2.38
N TRP A 169 8.11 17.60 1.34
CA TRP A 169 7.52 16.32 0.92
C TRP A 169 6.68 15.58 1.98
N GLY A 170 6.35 16.24 3.11
CA GLY A 170 5.67 15.61 4.23
C GLY A 170 6.58 14.69 5.04
N GLU A 171 7.88 14.99 5.12
CA GLU A 171 8.90 14.19 5.80
C GLU A 171 9.24 14.68 7.21
N GLY A 172 8.38 15.48 7.81
CA GLY A 172 8.44 15.81 9.23
C GLY A 172 9.53 16.80 9.63
N GLY A 173 10.30 17.36 8.70
CA GLY A 173 11.36 18.32 9.04
C GLY A 173 10.81 19.52 9.79
N GLY A 174 11.30 19.76 11.02
CA GLY A 174 10.85 20.82 11.90
C GLY A 174 9.69 20.46 12.83
N SER A 175 9.15 19.24 12.76
CA SER A 175 8.05 18.81 13.66
C SER A 175 8.46 18.85 15.12
N GLU A 176 9.74 18.64 15.42
CA GLU A 176 10.29 18.71 16.77
C GLU A 176 10.21 20.11 17.42
N PHE A 177 10.03 21.15 16.59
CA PHE A 177 9.87 22.52 17.05
C PHE A 177 8.41 22.97 17.12
N VAL A 178 7.47 22.16 16.65
CA VAL A 178 6.04 22.46 16.74
C VAL A 178 5.57 22.24 18.17
N VAL A 179 4.88 23.24 18.72
CA VAL A 179 4.34 23.14 20.10
C VAL A 179 3.33 21.99 20.19
N PRO A 180 3.29 21.27 21.33
CA PRO A 180 2.50 20.05 21.47
C PRO A 180 1.02 20.20 21.13
N GLU A 181 0.42 21.32 21.44
CA GLU A 181 -1.01 21.59 21.18
C GLU A 181 -1.32 21.69 19.69
N LYS A 182 -0.42 22.28 18.90
CA LYS A 182 -0.55 22.42 17.45
C LYS A 182 -0.29 21.07 16.76
N LEU A 183 0.71 20.33 17.24
CA LEU A 183 1.00 18.98 16.78
C LEU A 183 -0.20 18.07 17.02
N GLU A 184 -0.76 18.09 18.24
CA GLU A 184 -1.94 17.32 18.63
C GLU A 184 -3.14 17.64 17.74
N GLN A 185 -3.34 18.92 17.42
CA GLN A 185 -4.45 19.38 16.57
C GLN A 185 -4.39 18.75 15.17
N VAL A 186 -3.21 18.71 14.54
CA VAL A 186 -3.03 18.14 13.20
C VAL A 186 -3.14 16.63 13.24
N VAL A 187 -2.49 15.96 14.20
CA VAL A 187 -2.58 14.50 14.35
C VAL A 187 -4.02 14.06 14.55
N SER A 188 -4.78 14.72 15.43
CA SER A 188 -6.19 14.41 15.66
C SER A 188 -7.03 14.58 14.40
N ALA A 189 -6.75 15.57 13.56
CA ALA A 189 -7.49 15.75 12.31
C ALA A 189 -7.35 14.54 11.36
N TYR A 190 -6.18 13.92 11.29
CA TYR A 190 -5.99 12.67 10.55
C TYR A 190 -6.70 11.50 11.21
N LEU A 191 -6.50 11.28 12.52
CA LEU A 191 -7.00 10.12 13.24
C LEU A 191 -8.53 10.10 13.33
N ASP A 192 -9.15 11.26 13.51
CA ASP A 192 -10.60 11.40 13.57
C ASP A 192 -11.25 11.36 12.18
N GLY A 193 -10.53 11.84 11.16
CA GLY A 193 -11.01 11.93 9.80
C GLY A 193 -10.96 10.59 9.06
N PHE A 194 -9.83 9.88 9.12
CA PHE A 194 -9.63 8.61 8.43
C PHE A 194 -9.92 7.44 9.36
N THR A 195 -11.14 6.95 9.34
CA THR A 195 -11.62 5.86 10.20
C THR A 195 -11.70 4.51 9.49
N LYS A 196 -11.70 4.52 8.15
CA LYS A 196 -11.79 3.34 7.27
C LYS A 196 -10.51 3.12 6.48
N THR A 197 -9.90 4.20 5.99
CA THR A 197 -8.65 4.15 5.23
C THR A 197 -7.47 4.06 6.18
N PRO A 198 -6.58 3.07 6.03
CA PRO A 198 -5.38 2.95 6.84
C PRO A 198 -4.51 4.21 6.77
N ILE A 199 -3.94 4.61 7.91
CA ILE A 199 -2.96 5.71 8.00
C ILE A 199 -1.58 5.11 8.24
N GLN A 200 -0.56 5.75 7.68
CA GLN A 200 0.85 5.47 7.99
C GLN A 200 1.56 6.75 8.43
N ALA A 201 2.40 6.62 9.45
CA ALA A 201 3.20 7.71 9.99
C ALA A 201 4.65 7.58 9.57
N LEU A 202 5.32 8.69 9.34
CA LEU A 202 6.76 8.66 9.09
C LEU A 202 7.51 8.34 10.37
N LEU A 203 8.21 7.21 10.41
CA LEU A 203 8.97 6.78 11.59
C LEU A 203 10.16 7.70 11.92
N HIS A 204 10.64 8.44 10.91
CA HIS A 204 11.68 9.46 11.07
C HIS A 204 11.19 10.76 11.71
N ASP A 205 9.90 10.90 11.93
CA ASP A 205 9.32 11.99 12.72
C ASP A 205 8.89 11.48 14.11
N PRO A 206 9.85 11.40 15.07
CA PRO A 206 9.61 10.79 16.37
C PRO A 206 8.56 11.54 17.20
N VAL A 207 8.42 12.83 16.99
CA VAL A 207 7.46 13.67 17.75
C VAL A 207 6.04 13.35 17.32
N SER A 208 5.81 13.25 16.00
CA SER A 208 4.51 12.84 15.43
C SER A 208 4.15 11.43 15.84
N VAL A 209 5.09 10.48 15.75
CA VAL A 209 4.85 9.08 16.16
C VAL A 209 4.53 8.98 17.65
N ALA A 210 5.26 9.71 18.51
CA ALA A 210 4.95 9.75 19.94
C ALA A 210 3.56 10.33 20.22
N CYS A 211 3.15 11.35 19.48
CA CYS A 211 1.79 11.90 19.54
C CYS A 211 0.74 10.85 19.17
N ILE A 212 0.88 10.20 18.01
CA ILE A 212 0.00 9.14 17.53
C ILE A 212 -0.13 8.01 18.56
N ARG A 213 0.97 7.59 19.16
CA ARG A 213 0.98 6.52 20.17
C ARG A 213 0.21 6.85 21.43
N ARG A 214 0.15 8.12 21.83
CA ARG A 214 -0.70 8.56 22.97
C ARG A 214 -2.19 8.28 22.70
N HIS A 215 -2.63 8.39 21.46
CA HIS A 215 -4.02 8.06 21.05
C HIS A 215 -4.31 6.56 20.95
N ARG A 216 -3.29 5.69 21.10
CA ARG A 216 -3.41 4.24 20.86
C ARG A 216 -4.01 3.91 19.48
N ALA A 217 -3.74 4.76 18.50
CA ALA A 217 -4.29 4.64 17.16
C ALA A 217 -3.68 3.45 16.40
N LYS A 218 -4.49 2.87 15.53
CA LYS A 218 -4.10 1.79 14.60
C LYS A 218 -3.48 2.42 13.36
N VAL A 219 -2.19 2.69 13.43
CA VAL A 219 -1.43 3.37 12.38
C VAL A 219 -0.22 2.53 12.03
N GLY A 220 0.00 2.32 10.73
CA GLY A 220 1.23 1.73 10.21
C GLY A 220 2.37 2.74 10.20
N PHE A 221 3.46 2.41 9.55
CA PHE A 221 4.55 3.36 9.42
C PHE A 221 5.19 3.32 8.05
N ARG A 222 5.78 4.47 7.69
CA ARG A 222 6.68 4.62 6.57
C ARG A 222 8.09 4.83 7.09
N VAL A 223 9.07 4.25 6.40
CA VAL A 223 10.49 4.45 6.68
C VAL A 223 11.16 4.93 5.41
N ASP A 224 11.77 6.09 5.46
CA ASP A 224 12.67 6.56 4.42
C ASP A 224 14.05 5.88 4.58
N CYS A 225 14.83 5.93 3.52
CA CYS A 225 16.22 5.48 3.55
C CYS A 225 16.46 4.01 3.87
N LEU A 226 15.55 3.12 3.46
CA LEU A 226 15.90 1.70 3.38
C LEU A 226 17.15 1.54 2.49
N GLY A 227 18.08 0.71 2.92
CA GLY A 227 19.34 0.41 2.24
C GLY A 227 20.50 1.34 2.57
N ASP A 228 20.29 2.41 3.34
CA ASP A 228 21.40 3.23 3.82
C ASP A 228 22.17 2.53 4.93
N MET A 229 23.34 1.98 4.55
CA MET A 229 24.29 1.30 5.44
C MET A 229 25.40 2.23 5.95
N GLY A 230 25.19 3.57 5.94
CA GLY A 230 26.10 4.54 6.51
C GLY A 230 27.09 5.21 5.54
N GLY A 231 26.96 4.93 4.22
CA GLY A 231 27.83 5.53 3.21
C GLY A 231 27.52 6.96 2.80
N PHE A 232 26.36 7.48 3.20
CA PHE A 232 25.83 8.76 2.69
C PHE A 232 25.82 9.89 3.72
N HIS A 233 26.09 9.59 4.99
CA HIS A 233 25.99 10.58 6.07
C HIS A 233 27.34 10.82 6.77
N PRO A 234 27.60 12.05 7.23
CA PRO A 234 28.75 12.33 8.09
C PRO A 234 28.68 11.50 9.37
N GLY A 235 29.84 10.96 9.80
CA GLY A 235 29.93 10.15 11.01
C GLY A 235 29.56 8.67 10.85
N GLN A 236 29.23 8.26 9.64
CA GLN A 236 28.97 6.85 9.27
C GLN A 236 27.82 6.17 10.02
N TRP A 237 26.88 6.93 10.59
CA TRP A 237 25.65 6.32 11.08
C TRP A 237 24.75 5.93 9.91
N SER A 238 23.91 4.92 10.11
CA SER A 238 23.05 4.37 9.07
C SER A 238 21.58 4.40 9.50
N HIS A 239 20.69 4.62 8.54
CA HIS A 239 19.26 4.45 8.80
C HIS A 239 18.93 2.99 9.13
N MET A 240 19.62 2.04 8.52
CA MET A 240 19.37 0.61 8.67
C MET A 240 19.71 0.07 10.06
N GLU A 241 20.77 0.55 10.69
CA GLU A 241 21.26 0.00 11.96
C GLU A 241 21.07 0.95 13.15
N ASP A 242 21.23 2.27 12.90
CA ASP A 242 21.29 3.26 13.98
C ASP A 242 19.98 4.01 14.18
N TYR A 243 19.05 3.94 13.24
CA TYR A 243 17.89 4.84 13.27
C TYR A 243 16.54 4.11 13.31
N TYR A 244 16.04 3.56 12.19
CA TYR A 244 14.65 3.08 12.18
C TYR A 244 14.41 1.82 13.01
N PRO A 245 15.36 0.85 13.15
CA PRO A 245 15.10 -0.30 14.01
C PRO A 245 14.91 0.11 15.47
N GLN A 246 15.69 1.10 15.92
CA GLN A 246 15.57 1.66 17.26
C GLN A 246 14.22 2.38 17.43
N ASN A 247 13.79 3.16 16.45
CA ASN A 247 12.53 3.90 16.51
C ASN A 247 11.32 2.95 16.49
N VAL A 248 11.35 1.86 15.70
CA VAL A 248 10.31 0.83 15.75
C VAL A 248 10.14 0.29 17.17
N VAL A 249 11.26 0.00 17.85
CA VAL A 249 11.25 -0.53 19.22
C VAL A 249 10.85 0.55 20.24
N ASN A 250 11.47 1.72 20.18
CA ASN A 250 11.26 2.80 21.15
C ASN A 250 9.83 3.34 21.14
N PHE A 251 9.18 3.34 19.99
CA PHE A 251 7.78 3.78 19.85
C PHE A 251 6.76 2.65 19.91
N HIS A 252 7.21 1.41 20.21
CA HIS A 252 6.34 0.24 20.28
C HIS A 252 5.54 0.01 18.99
N MET A 253 6.19 0.14 17.84
CA MET A 253 5.60 -0.03 16.51
C MET A 253 5.80 -1.44 15.92
N GLN A 254 6.40 -2.36 16.69
CA GLN A 254 6.72 -3.72 16.22
C GLN A 254 5.48 -4.49 15.71
N ASP A 255 4.32 -4.21 16.27
CA ASP A 255 3.05 -4.85 15.92
C ASP A 255 2.15 -3.98 15.04
N ALA A 256 2.59 -2.79 14.63
CA ALA A 256 1.82 -1.86 13.82
C ALA A 256 1.35 -2.49 12.49
N TRP A 257 2.16 -3.36 11.90
CA TRP A 257 1.87 -4.10 10.68
C TRP A 257 0.62 -5.00 10.77
N LYS A 258 0.16 -5.36 11.96
CA LYS A 258 -1.07 -6.15 12.15
C LYS A 258 -2.33 -5.34 11.85
N GLU A 259 -2.24 -4.02 11.91
CA GLU A 259 -3.39 -3.11 11.80
C GLU A 259 -3.34 -2.22 10.56
N ALA A 260 -2.15 -1.84 10.09
CA ALA A 260 -1.98 -0.93 8.97
C ALA A 260 -0.63 -1.17 8.23
N PRO A 261 -0.48 -0.69 6.97
CA PRO A 261 0.68 -1.01 6.15
C PRO A 261 2.00 -0.51 6.72
N VAL A 262 3.06 -1.28 6.46
CA VAL A 262 4.46 -0.86 6.61
C VAL A 262 5.04 -0.61 5.23
N VAL A 263 5.53 0.60 4.99
CA VAL A 263 6.03 1.05 3.71
C VAL A 263 7.48 1.48 3.85
N PHE A 264 8.33 0.98 2.98
CA PHE A 264 9.73 1.41 2.93
C PHE A 264 10.00 2.21 1.66
N GLU A 265 10.88 3.19 1.78
CA GLU A 265 11.35 4.03 0.68
C GLU A 265 12.87 3.99 0.62
N ALA A 266 13.45 3.88 -0.59
CA ALA A 266 14.89 3.86 -0.77
C ALA A 266 15.54 5.20 -0.36
N CYS A 267 16.67 5.13 0.31
CA CYS A 267 17.64 6.21 0.24
C CYS A 267 18.43 6.01 -1.05
N TRP A 268 18.44 7.03 -1.91
CA TRP A 268 18.98 6.88 -3.28
C TRP A 268 18.17 5.82 -4.05
N HIS A 269 18.84 4.82 -4.64
CA HIS A 269 18.19 3.66 -5.28
C HIS A 269 19.10 2.42 -5.28
N THR A 270 18.55 1.29 -5.67
CA THR A 270 19.21 -0.02 -5.63
C THR A 270 20.55 -0.07 -6.39
N ASN A 271 20.70 0.70 -7.46
CA ASN A 271 21.96 0.78 -8.18
C ASN A 271 23.08 1.47 -7.36
N ASP A 272 22.73 2.46 -6.53
CA ASP A 272 23.69 3.08 -5.62
C ASP A 272 24.13 2.09 -4.54
N TRP A 273 23.21 1.30 -4.00
CA TRP A 273 23.54 0.25 -3.03
C TRP A 273 24.52 -0.77 -3.62
N TYR A 274 24.31 -1.16 -4.89
CA TYR A 274 25.20 -2.05 -5.60
C TYR A 274 26.59 -1.46 -5.76
N LEU A 275 26.70 -0.17 -6.12
CA LEU A 275 27.98 0.53 -6.22
C LEU A 275 28.72 0.64 -4.88
N GLN A 276 27.99 0.72 -3.78
CA GLN A 276 28.58 0.70 -2.42
C GLN A 276 29.03 -0.71 -1.99
N GLY A 277 28.64 -1.75 -2.71
CA GLY A 277 28.93 -3.14 -2.34
C GLY A 277 28.11 -3.65 -1.16
N TRP A 278 26.94 -3.06 -0.90
CA TRP A 278 26.07 -3.46 0.20
C TRP A 278 25.39 -4.80 -0.07
N ASP A 279 25.10 -5.53 1.00
CA ASP A 279 24.44 -6.82 0.92
C ASP A 279 22.93 -6.64 0.74
N ILE A 280 22.43 -6.91 -0.46
CA ILE A 280 21.01 -6.80 -0.80
C ILE A 280 20.16 -7.79 0.00
N ASP A 281 20.66 -8.97 0.32
CA ASP A 281 19.88 -9.97 1.06
C ASP A 281 19.70 -9.54 2.52
N TYR A 282 20.70 -8.92 3.13
CA TYR A 282 20.57 -8.29 4.46
C TYR A 282 19.50 -7.18 4.46
N ILE A 283 19.55 -6.27 3.47
CA ILE A 283 18.59 -5.17 3.34
C ILE A 283 17.16 -5.71 3.19
N ILE A 284 16.99 -6.74 2.36
CA ILE A 284 15.70 -7.41 2.16
C ILE A 284 15.22 -8.06 3.45
N ASP A 285 16.07 -8.82 4.13
CA ASP A 285 15.70 -9.56 5.34
C ASP A 285 15.30 -8.62 6.48
N GLU A 286 15.97 -7.48 6.64
CA GLU A 286 15.54 -6.45 7.60
C GLU A 286 14.16 -5.91 7.26
N SER A 287 13.86 -5.62 5.99
CA SER A 287 12.53 -5.14 5.59
C SER A 287 11.44 -6.19 5.81
N LEU A 288 11.72 -7.45 5.51
CA LEU A 288 10.80 -8.58 5.72
C LEU A 288 10.54 -8.83 7.21
N LYS A 289 11.57 -8.71 8.05
CA LYS A 289 11.47 -8.78 9.52
C LYS A 289 10.47 -7.78 10.08
N TRP A 290 10.38 -6.58 9.48
CA TRP A 290 9.45 -5.53 9.87
C TRP A 290 8.13 -5.57 9.08
N HIS A 291 7.83 -6.70 8.43
CA HIS A 291 6.54 -6.95 7.75
C HIS A 291 6.19 -5.95 6.66
N ILE A 292 7.17 -5.64 5.81
CA ILE A 292 6.99 -4.72 4.68
C ILE A 292 5.79 -5.11 3.81
N SER A 293 4.92 -4.15 3.53
CA SER A 293 3.81 -4.29 2.58
C SER A 293 4.19 -3.80 1.19
N SER A 294 4.95 -2.71 1.12
CA SER A 294 5.31 -2.10 -0.16
C SER A 294 6.60 -1.29 -0.07
N TYR A 295 7.20 -1.08 -1.24
CA TYR A 295 8.51 -0.44 -1.38
C TYR A 295 8.54 0.60 -2.49
N ASN A 296 8.91 1.84 -2.14
CA ASN A 296 9.21 2.90 -3.09
C ASN A 296 10.69 2.86 -3.48
N ALA A 297 10.98 2.27 -4.61
CA ALA A 297 12.35 2.10 -5.10
C ALA A 297 12.99 3.38 -5.65
N LYS A 298 12.22 4.44 -5.84
CA LYS A 298 12.65 5.71 -6.49
C LYS A 298 13.33 5.52 -7.86
N GLY A 299 13.19 4.34 -8.46
CA GLY A 299 13.77 3.98 -9.75
C GLY A 299 13.16 2.67 -10.25
N THR A 300 13.29 2.43 -11.56
CA THR A 300 12.75 1.21 -12.20
C THR A 300 13.82 0.16 -12.45
N THR A 301 15.09 0.53 -12.32
CA THR A 301 16.23 -0.30 -12.67
C THR A 301 16.84 -0.96 -11.47
N ILE A 302 17.24 -2.21 -11.68
CA ILE A 302 17.84 -3.06 -10.66
C ILE A 302 19.06 -3.76 -11.28
N PRO A 303 20.19 -3.89 -10.57
CA PRO A 303 21.30 -4.69 -11.02
C PRO A 303 20.87 -6.11 -11.39
N GLN A 304 21.26 -6.60 -12.56
CA GLN A 304 20.89 -7.95 -13.04
C GLN A 304 21.33 -9.03 -12.03
N ALA A 305 22.45 -8.84 -11.37
CA ALA A 305 22.97 -9.77 -10.35
C ALA A 305 21.99 -9.99 -9.18
N TRP A 306 21.10 -9.05 -8.93
CA TRP A 306 20.15 -9.07 -7.80
C TRP A 306 18.75 -9.57 -8.15
N GLU A 307 18.48 -9.92 -9.41
CA GLU A 307 17.13 -10.33 -9.84
C GLU A 307 16.50 -11.41 -8.95
N LYS A 308 17.29 -12.43 -8.56
CA LYS A 308 16.77 -13.52 -7.70
C LYS A 308 16.40 -13.05 -6.29
N SER A 309 17.24 -12.19 -5.70
CA SER A 309 16.96 -11.61 -4.37
C SER A 309 15.73 -10.72 -4.41
N ILE A 310 15.59 -9.90 -5.46
CA ILE A 310 14.41 -9.06 -5.67
C ILE A 310 13.15 -9.91 -5.91
N GLU A 311 13.22 -11.00 -6.69
CA GLU A 311 12.09 -11.93 -6.87
C GLU A 311 11.65 -12.54 -5.53
N ARG A 312 12.61 -12.96 -4.69
CA ARG A 312 12.36 -13.44 -3.33
C ARG A 312 11.63 -12.37 -2.51
N TRP A 313 12.13 -11.13 -2.59
CA TRP A 313 11.54 -9.99 -1.87
C TRP A 313 10.09 -9.72 -2.28
N VAL A 314 9.84 -9.52 -3.58
CA VAL A 314 8.48 -9.26 -4.12
C VAL A 314 7.52 -10.41 -3.80
N ARG A 315 8.01 -11.66 -3.81
CA ARG A 315 7.17 -12.83 -3.48
C ARG A 315 6.75 -12.86 -2.02
N LYS A 316 7.54 -12.27 -1.10
CA LYS A 316 7.30 -12.26 0.34
C LYS A 316 6.64 -10.97 0.84
N MET A 317 6.82 -9.87 0.13
CA MET A 317 6.31 -8.55 0.49
C MET A 317 4.78 -8.52 0.49
N GLY A 318 4.19 -7.98 1.56
CA GLY A 318 2.74 -7.92 1.72
C GLY A 318 2.11 -9.29 1.94
N TYR A 319 0.92 -9.52 1.36
CA TYR A 319 0.17 -10.77 1.49
C TYR A 319 0.32 -11.65 0.26
N ARG A 320 0.27 -12.98 0.49
CA ARG A 320 0.32 -14.01 -0.56
C ARG A 320 -0.50 -15.22 -0.13
N TYR A 321 -1.69 -15.38 -0.71
CA TYR A 321 -2.61 -16.45 -0.34
C TYR A 321 -2.40 -17.72 -1.15
N GLU A 322 -2.13 -18.83 -0.44
CA GLU A 322 -2.05 -20.19 -0.96
C GLU A 322 -3.29 -20.98 -0.54
N ILE A 323 -4.09 -21.46 -1.50
CA ILE A 323 -5.24 -22.27 -1.21
C ILE A 323 -4.80 -23.73 -1.24
N HIS A 324 -4.84 -24.39 -0.10
CA HIS A 324 -4.40 -25.79 0.04
C HIS A 324 -5.48 -26.78 -0.33
N SER A 325 -6.74 -26.46 -0.01
CA SER A 325 -7.86 -27.30 -0.40
C SER A 325 -9.18 -26.51 -0.44
N CYS A 326 -10.10 -26.97 -1.28
CA CYS A 326 -11.50 -26.55 -1.27
C CYS A 326 -12.39 -27.79 -1.34
N THR A 327 -13.38 -27.88 -0.44
CA THR A 327 -14.31 -29.01 -0.37
C THR A 327 -15.75 -28.53 -0.60
N LEU A 328 -16.45 -29.18 -1.52
CA LEU A 328 -17.82 -28.87 -1.91
C LEU A 328 -18.64 -30.17 -2.15
N PRO A 329 -19.98 -30.13 -2.09
CA PRO A 329 -20.79 -31.26 -2.52
C PRO A 329 -20.71 -31.46 -4.05
N GLU A 330 -20.90 -32.70 -4.51
CA GLU A 330 -20.99 -33.02 -5.94
C GLU A 330 -22.33 -32.62 -6.54
N GLN A 331 -23.38 -32.52 -5.69
CA GLN A 331 -24.72 -32.11 -6.09
C GLN A 331 -25.45 -31.35 -5.00
N THR A 332 -26.41 -30.55 -5.40
CA THR A 332 -27.31 -29.76 -4.54
C THR A 332 -28.68 -29.62 -5.20
N GLN A 333 -29.61 -28.94 -4.52
CA GLN A 333 -30.94 -28.60 -5.06
C GLN A 333 -31.10 -27.09 -5.14
N ALA A 334 -31.92 -26.60 -6.06
CA ALA A 334 -32.37 -25.22 -6.07
C ALA A 334 -33.11 -24.92 -4.73
N GLY A 335 -32.83 -23.78 -4.11
CA GLY A 335 -33.31 -23.44 -2.76
C GLY A 335 -32.69 -24.25 -1.62
N GLY A 336 -31.81 -25.21 -1.94
CA GLY A 336 -31.07 -25.99 -0.94
C GLY A 336 -29.86 -25.27 -0.38
N THR A 337 -29.00 -26.02 0.30
CA THR A 337 -27.75 -25.50 0.86
C THR A 337 -26.54 -26.32 0.38
N ILE A 338 -25.38 -25.66 0.37
CA ILE A 338 -24.08 -26.31 0.20
C ILE A 338 -23.21 -26.05 1.42
N ASP A 339 -22.49 -27.08 1.86
CA ASP A 339 -21.41 -26.91 2.81
C ASP A 339 -20.11 -26.71 2.04
N PHE A 340 -19.43 -25.61 2.31
CA PHE A 340 -18.15 -25.24 1.73
C PHE A 340 -17.07 -25.19 2.79
N GLU A 341 -15.91 -25.72 2.47
CA GLU A 341 -14.74 -25.63 3.33
C GLU A 341 -13.50 -25.26 2.47
N MET A 342 -12.67 -24.36 2.97
CA MET A 342 -11.40 -23.97 2.34
C MET A 342 -10.31 -23.90 3.42
N LEU A 343 -9.12 -24.43 3.08
CA LEU A 343 -7.89 -24.23 3.84
C LEU A 343 -6.97 -23.30 3.07
N VAL A 344 -6.58 -22.21 3.70
CA VAL A 344 -5.75 -21.16 3.10
C VAL A 344 -4.64 -20.74 4.05
N SER A 345 -3.45 -20.42 3.54
CA SER A 345 -2.40 -19.76 4.31
C SER A 345 -1.95 -18.46 3.62
N ASN A 346 -1.44 -17.53 4.43
CA ASN A 346 -0.77 -16.32 3.96
C ASN A 346 0.74 -16.54 4.06
N THR A 347 1.41 -16.75 2.95
CA THR A 347 2.85 -16.97 2.87
C THR A 347 3.66 -15.70 2.61
N GLY A 348 3.00 -14.54 2.54
CA GLY A 348 3.62 -13.22 2.62
C GLY A 348 3.99 -12.84 4.06
N VAL A 349 4.48 -11.61 4.26
CA VAL A 349 4.91 -11.15 5.60
C VAL A 349 3.92 -10.17 6.26
N ALA A 350 2.83 -9.79 5.59
CA ALA A 350 1.83 -8.87 6.13
C ALA A 350 0.41 -9.35 5.77
N PRO A 351 -0.64 -8.92 6.49
CA PRO A 351 -2.02 -9.19 6.10
C PRO A 351 -2.47 -8.29 4.93
N CYS A 352 -3.64 -8.56 4.38
CA CYS A 352 -4.35 -7.63 3.49
C CYS A 352 -5.15 -6.65 4.33
N TYR A 353 -4.91 -5.35 4.20
CA TYR A 353 -5.57 -4.33 5.03
C TYR A 353 -6.94 -3.90 4.49
N HIS A 354 -7.32 -4.37 3.32
CA HIS A 354 -8.65 -4.18 2.75
C HIS A 354 -9.39 -5.51 2.68
N ASN A 355 -10.66 -5.51 3.00
CA ASN A 355 -11.46 -6.72 2.93
C ASN A 355 -11.99 -6.95 1.52
N TYR A 356 -11.27 -7.71 0.71
CA TYR A 356 -11.70 -8.20 -0.59
C TYR A 356 -12.47 -9.50 -0.39
N SER A 357 -13.79 -9.39 -0.22
CA SER A 357 -14.66 -10.52 0.12
C SER A 357 -14.55 -11.66 -0.91
N PRO A 358 -14.08 -12.83 -0.51
CA PRO A 358 -14.02 -13.99 -1.39
C PRO A 358 -15.43 -14.47 -1.77
N MET A 359 -15.55 -15.11 -2.94
CA MET A 359 -16.82 -15.68 -3.39
C MET A 359 -16.63 -16.94 -4.22
N LEU A 360 -17.67 -17.76 -4.25
CA LEU A 360 -17.82 -18.84 -5.22
C LEU A 360 -18.73 -18.40 -6.35
N ARG A 361 -18.25 -18.50 -7.58
CA ARG A 361 -19.04 -18.32 -8.79
C ARG A 361 -19.47 -19.67 -9.34
N PHE A 362 -20.77 -19.84 -9.51
CA PHE A 362 -21.37 -21.00 -10.17
C PHE A 362 -21.70 -20.60 -11.61
N ALA A 363 -20.94 -21.09 -12.56
CA ALA A 363 -21.10 -20.81 -13.97
C ALA A 363 -21.69 -22.03 -14.69
N GLY A 364 -22.94 -21.96 -15.07
CA GLY A 364 -23.65 -22.95 -15.89
C GLY A 364 -23.83 -22.47 -17.33
N GLU A 365 -24.37 -23.33 -18.20
CA GLU A 365 -24.59 -23.01 -19.62
C GLU A 365 -25.58 -21.85 -19.82
N ASN A 366 -26.66 -21.81 -19.03
CA ASN A 366 -27.78 -20.87 -19.20
C ASN A 366 -27.98 -19.92 -18.01
N ALA A 367 -27.20 -20.09 -16.93
CA ALA A 367 -27.32 -19.27 -15.75
C ALA A 367 -25.97 -19.23 -14.96
N SER A 368 -25.73 -18.13 -14.27
CA SER A 368 -24.65 -18.04 -13.30
C SER A 368 -25.13 -17.31 -12.08
N PHE A 369 -24.53 -17.61 -10.92
CA PHE A 369 -24.75 -16.90 -9.67
C PHE A 369 -23.50 -16.95 -8.79
N ASP A 370 -23.38 -15.96 -7.92
CA ASP A 370 -22.27 -15.82 -7.00
C ASP A 370 -22.75 -16.04 -5.55
N LEU A 371 -21.96 -16.76 -4.77
CA LEU A 371 -22.18 -16.97 -3.34
C LEU A 371 -21.01 -16.35 -2.56
N PRO A 372 -21.27 -15.31 -1.76
CA PRO A 372 -20.21 -14.66 -0.97
C PRO A 372 -19.73 -15.60 0.15
N ILE A 373 -18.43 -15.68 0.32
CA ILE A 373 -17.79 -16.34 1.45
C ILE A 373 -17.63 -15.31 2.56
N GLN A 374 -18.23 -15.60 3.72
CA GLN A 374 -18.12 -14.73 4.91
C GLN A 374 -16.76 -14.94 5.57
N ALA A 375 -15.78 -14.12 5.18
CA ALA A 375 -14.45 -14.16 5.73
C ALA A 375 -13.87 -12.75 5.80
N ASP A 376 -13.23 -12.44 6.91
CA ASP A 376 -12.42 -11.23 7.06
C ASP A 376 -10.96 -11.58 6.73
N ILE A 377 -10.54 -11.28 5.49
CA ILE A 377 -9.19 -11.62 5.03
C ILE A 377 -8.09 -10.80 5.70
N HIS A 378 -8.42 -9.69 6.38
CA HIS A 378 -7.48 -8.95 7.22
C HIS A 378 -6.98 -9.82 8.38
N GLN A 379 -7.79 -10.76 8.86
CA GLN A 379 -7.40 -11.70 9.92
C GLN A 379 -6.54 -12.87 9.41
N TRP A 380 -6.28 -12.97 8.10
CA TRP A 380 -5.43 -14.02 7.53
C TRP A 380 -3.95 -13.61 7.69
N MET A 381 -3.48 -13.75 8.93
CA MET A 381 -2.14 -13.34 9.30
C MET A 381 -1.06 -14.22 8.65
N PRO A 382 0.17 -13.70 8.46
CA PRO A 382 1.32 -14.48 8.03
C PRO A 382 1.54 -15.72 8.89
N ASP A 383 2.06 -16.78 8.27
CA ASP A 383 2.46 -18.05 8.90
C ASP A 383 1.33 -18.78 9.64
N ALA A 384 0.07 -18.44 9.36
CA ALA A 384 -1.09 -19.09 9.93
C ALA A 384 -1.94 -19.79 8.87
N ASP A 385 -2.35 -21.03 9.14
CA ASP A 385 -3.36 -21.72 8.36
C ASP A 385 -4.75 -21.32 8.85
N VAL A 386 -5.58 -20.86 7.91
CA VAL A 386 -6.95 -20.45 8.18
C VAL A 386 -7.92 -21.44 7.54
N ARG A 387 -8.81 -21.99 8.35
CA ARG A 387 -9.92 -22.81 7.89
C ARG A 387 -11.17 -21.95 7.79
N VAL A 388 -11.71 -21.83 6.58
CA VAL A 388 -13.00 -21.19 6.32
C VAL A 388 -14.03 -22.28 6.08
N ALA A 389 -15.07 -22.33 6.89
CA ALA A 389 -16.16 -23.30 6.74
C ALA A 389 -17.50 -22.57 6.82
N GLN A 390 -18.36 -22.77 5.82
CA GLN A 390 -19.62 -22.05 5.70
C GLN A 390 -20.69 -22.89 5.03
N ARG A 391 -21.94 -22.76 5.51
CA ARG A 391 -23.13 -23.23 4.82
C ARG A 391 -23.75 -22.08 4.03
N MET A 392 -23.96 -22.29 2.74
CA MET A 392 -24.44 -21.29 1.79
C MET A 392 -25.77 -21.70 1.19
N ALA A 393 -26.72 -20.79 1.02
CA ALA A 393 -27.97 -21.02 0.35
C ALA A 393 -27.82 -20.93 -1.17
N VAL A 394 -28.32 -21.92 -1.89
CA VAL A 394 -28.46 -21.90 -3.35
C VAL A 394 -29.74 -21.13 -3.70
N PRO A 395 -29.74 -20.19 -4.66
CA PRO A 395 -30.95 -19.46 -5.01
C PRO A 395 -32.09 -20.39 -5.42
N GLU A 396 -33.31 -20.07 -5.00
CA GLU A 396 -34.51 -20.91 -5.25
C GLU A 396 -34.80 -21.18 -6.75
N ASN A 397 -34.52 -20.17 -7.58
CA ASN A 397 -34.79 -20.22 -9.01
C ASN A 397 -33.58 -20.69 -9.83
N THR A 398 -32.60 -21.38 -9.20
CA THR A 398 -31.44 -21.91 -9.92
C THR A 398 -31.86 -23.01 -10.90
N PRO A 399 -31.61 -22.86 -12.21
CA PRO A 399 -31.93 -23.93 -13.19
C PRO A 399 -31.17 -25.21 -12.89
N LYS A 400 -31.82 -26.36 -13.15
CA LYS A 400 -31.15 -27.65 -13.09
C LYS A 400 -30.06 -27.73 -14.16
N GLY A 401 -28.91 -28.27 -13.77
CA GLY A 401 -27.77 -28.39 -14.68
C GLY A 401 -26.45 -28.57 -13.94
N THR A 402 -25.38 -28.65 -14.72
CA THR A 402 -24.01 -28.69 -14.17
C THR A 402 -23.41 -27.32 -14.19
N TYR A 403 -22.86 -26.91 -13.05
CA TYR A 403 -22.21 -25.62 -12.85
C TYR A 403 -20.73 -25.84 -12.57
N GLN A 404 -19.87 -25.14 -13.31
CA GLN A 404 -18.46 -25.02 -12.95
C GLN A 404 -18.34 -24.03 -11.78
N VAL A 405 -17.84 -24.49 -10.65
CA VAL A 405 -17.61 -23.64 -9.48
C VAL A 405 -16.21 -23.08 -9.55
N LYS A 406 -16.10 -21.78 -9.35
CA LYS A 406 -14.85 -21.02 -9.35
C LYS A 406 -14.71 -20.19 -8.09
N LEU A 407 -13.48 -20.07 -7.56
CA LEU A 407 -13.14 -19.19 -6.45
C LEU A 407 -12.59 -17.87 -6.98
N GLY A 408 -13.02 -16.74 -6.43
CA GLY A 408 -12.49 -15.43 -6.77
C GLY A 408 -12.58 -14.46 -5.60
N PHE A 409 -11.74 -13.43 -5.64
CA PHE A 409 -11.68 -12.35 -4.66
C PHE A 409 -11.77 -11.02 -5.41
N PRO A 410 -12.98 -10.58 -5.78
CA PRO A 410 -13.19 -9.34 -6.51
C PRO A 410 -12.64 -8.14 -5.75
N VAL A 411 -12.02 -7.23 -6.50
CA VAL A 411 -11.52 -5.96 -5.95
C VAL A 411 -12.58 -4.88 -6.18
N PRO A 412 -13.21 -4.35 -5.12
CA PRO A 412 -14.21 -3.31 -5.25
C PRO A 412 -13.69 -2.10 -6.03
N GLY A 413 -14.56 -1.45 -6.79
CA GLY A 413 -14.19 -0.30 -7.63
C GLY A 413 -13.36 -0.62 -8.88
N TYR A 414 -12.95 -1.88 -9.08
CA TYR A 414 -12.15 -2.31 -10.23
C TYR A 414 -12.92 -3.37 -11.02
N LEU A 415 -13.48 -2.95 -12.15
CA LEU A 415 -14.17 -3.86 -13.05
C LEU A 415 -13.19 -4.96 -13.53
N ASP A 416 -13.67 -6.20 -13.48
CA ASP A 416 -12.94 -7.40 -13.95
C ASP A 416 -11.60 -7.67 -13.22
N LYS A 417 -11.37 -7.08 -12.04
CA LYS A 417 -10.19 -7.36 -11.24
C LYS A 417 -10.52 -8.22 -10.03
N THR A 418 -9.76 -9.30 -9.89
CA THR A 418 -9.73 -10.15 -8.70
C THR A 418 -8.30 -10.27 -8.18
N LEU A 419 -8.14 -10.56 -6.89
CA LEU A 419 -6.82 -10.87 -6.36
C LEU A 419 -6.20 -12.07 -7.10
N ARG A 420 -4.91 -11.99 -7.33
CA ARG A 420 -4.10 -13.12 -7.78
C ARG A 420 -3.72 -13.96 -6.57
N LEU A 421 -4.11 -15.21 -6.59
CA LEU A 421 -3.77 -16.20 -5.57
C LEU A 421 -2.51 -16.97 -6.00
N ALA A 422 -1.78 -17.51 -5.04
CA ALA A 422 -0.59 -18.32 -5.30
C ALA A 422 -0.94 -19.75 -5.73
N ILE A 423 -1.96 -19.89 -6.57
CA ILE A 423 -2.40 -21.14 -7.17
C ILE A 423 -2.53 -21.00 -8.68
N GLY A 424 -2.34 -22.09 -9.39
CA GLY A 424 -2.47 -22.15 -10.85
C GLY A 424 -3.93 -22.22 -11.32
N GLY A 425 -4.11 -22.03 -12.65
CA GLY A 425 -5.41 -22.25 -13.30
C GLY A 425 -6.34 -21.04 -13.28
N ARG A 426 -5.84 -19.82 -13.11
CA ARG A 426 -6.66 -18.60 -13.16
C ARG A 426 -7.24 -18.40 -14.56
N ASP A 427 -8.56 -18.26 -14.65
CA ASP A 427 -9.29 -18.00 -15.89
C ASP A 427 -9.19 -16.52 -16.34
N ALA A 428 -9.68 -16.27 -17.57
CA ALA A 428 -9.71 -14.92 -18.15
C ALA A 428 -10.60 -13.94 -17.34
N ASP A 429 -11.63 -14.45 -16.65
CA ASP A 429 -12.50 -13.68 -15.75
C ASP A 429 -11.86 -13.42 -14.35
N GLY A 430 -10.63 -13.88 -14.16
CA GLY A 430 -9.88 -13.70 -12.93
C GLY A 430 -10.20 -14.68 -11.81
N PHE A 431 -11.12 -15.62 -12.03
CA PHE A 431 -11.48 -16.65 -11.08
C PHE A 431 -10.65 -17.94 -11.28
N TYR A 432 -10.66 -18.78 -10.26
CA TYR A 432 -9.93 -20.06 -10.24
C TYR A 432 -10.93 -21.23 -10.26
N PRO A 433 -11.01 -21.99 -11.36
CA PRO A 433 -11.87 -23.17 -11.43
C PRO A 433 -11.53 -24.19 -10.33
N LEU A 434 -12.54 -24.67 -9.63
CA LEU A 434 -12.43 -25.69 -8.60
C LEU A 434 -12.96 -27.04 -9.10
N CYS A 435 -14.28 -27.14 -9.22
CA CYS A 435 -14.95 -28.39 -9.56
C CYS A 435 -16.30 -28.14 -10.20
N ALA A 436 -16.95 -29.20 -10.67
CA ALA A 436 -18.33 -29.16 -11.14
C ALA A 436 -19.30 -29.59 -10.02
N VAL A 437 -20.42 -28.86 -9.88
CA VAL A 437 -21.54 -29.20 -8.97
C VAL A 437 -22.82 -29.30 -9.79
N ARG A 438 -23.59 -30.35 -9.58
CA ARG A 438 -24.87 -30.55 -10.25
C ARG A 438 -26.03 -30.04 -9.40
N VAL A 439 -26.84 -29.15 -9.95
CA VAL A 439 -28.15 -28.76 -9.40
C VAL A 439 -29.22 -29.71 -9.94
N VAL A 440 -29.91 -30.41 -9.05
CA VAL A 440 -30.89 -31.46 -9.37
C VAL A 440 -32.33 -31.05 -9.06
#